data_ffab05b7f9d5e656f8f51d3294f71c44
#
_entry.id   ffab05b7f9d5e656f8f51d3294f71c44
#
_cell.length_a   1.000
_cell.length_b   1.000
_cell.length_c   1.000
_cell.angle_alpha   90.00
_cell.angle_beta   90.00
_cell.angle_gamma   90.00
#
_symmetry.space_group_name_H-M   'P 1'
#
loop_
_entity.id
_entity.type
_entity.pdbx_description
1 polymer ?
#
loop_
_entity_poly.entity_id
_entity_poly.type
_entity_poly.pdbx_seq_one_letter_code
_entity_poly.pdbx_strand_id
1 'polypeptide(L)'
;MRFWDGGAVAATVPDAPTFFVRRPVALSHVLAAPGTLGLGRAYVDGSLVVDDLDRALSVVDEFEPPPLGLADRARLAAAAAAAALPGGLPRRPSLELLLRGQLHSAERDAAAVRYHYNVGNDFFALFLDDSMTYSCAIFSKGAQTLEQAQRAKLELVAGKLDLQPGMRVLDVGCGWGSFAMHAASEHDVQVVGITLSEPQAQRARERVAQAGLQEMVEIRVQDYRELPHASFDAIASIGMSEHVGENQIDVYARTLFSLLRPGGKLLNHAIAALDPDATPLDDLFSTRYVFPDGEPLALSRVQLALERAGFWTGHVEGFREDYAQTLRHWARRLDERLEQAEALAGVERTRVWRLYLRSAGRGFEAGDLAVYQVRARRPS
;
A
#
# COMPACT_ATOMS: atom_id res chain seq x y z
N MET A 1 22.42 19.16 -10.59
CA MET A 1 22.92 17.78 -10.56
C MET A 1 24.43 17.79 -10.34
N ARG A 2 24.97 16.82 -9.62
CA ARG A 2 26.43 16.61 -9.43
C ARG A 2 26.77 15.18 -9.80
N PHE A 3 27.88 14.98 -10.50
CA PHE A 3 28.29 13.67 -11.00
C PHE A 3 29.54 13.16 -10.27
N TRP A 4 29.79 11.86 -10.38
CA TRP A 4 30.90 11.12 -9.75
C TRP A 4 32.29 11.60 -10.19
N ASP A 5 32.41 12.24 -11.37
CA ASP A 5 33.64 12.73 -11.95
C ASP A 5 33.93 14.20 -11.61
N GLY A 6 33.09 14.80 -10.77
CA GLY A 6 33.17 16.22 -10.39
C GLY A 6 32.40 17.15 -11.32
N GLY A 7 31.84 16.63 -12.39
CA GLY A 7 30.96 17.39 -13.30
C GLY A 7 29.70 17.88 -12.56
N ALA A 8 29.18 19.03 -12.98
CA ALA A 8 27.97 19.58 -12.39
C ALA A 8 27.10 20.28 -13.44
N VAL A 9 25.79 20.18 -13.27
CA VAL A 9 24.78 20.97 -13.96
C VAL A 9 24.12 21.87 -12.93
N ALA A 10 24.18 23.19 -13.15
CA ALA A 10 23.57 24.16 -12.23
C ALA A 10 22.05 24.03 -12.21
N ALA A 11 21.46 24.39 -11.09
CA ALA A 11 20.02 24.55 -11.00
C ALA A 11 19.55 25.77 -11.81
N THR A 12 18.39 25.64 -12.42
CA THR A 12 17.75 26.73 -13.17
C THR A 12 16.75 27.54 -12.33
N VAL A 13 16.38 27.00 -11.15
CA VAL A 13 15.48 27.64 -10.20
C VAL A 13 16.13 27.71 -8.81
N PRO A 14 15.80 28.73 -8.00
CA PRO A 14 16.24 28.80 -6.61
C PRO A 14 15.74 27.58 -5.81
N ASP A 15 16.49 27.17 -4.81
CA ASP A 15 16.13 26.08 -3.88
C ASP A 15 15.83 24.73 -4.53
N ALA A 16 16.28 24.49 -5.77
CA ALA A 16 16.14 23.21 -6.41
C ALA A 16 16.90 22.10 -5.64
N PRO A 17 16.34 20.89 -5.53
CA PRO A 17 17.03 19.78 -4.88
C PRO A 17 18.28 19.39 -5.68
N THR A 18 19.30 18.90 -4.98
CA THR A 18 20.52 18.41 -5.61
C THR A 18 20.45 16.91 -5.83
N PHE A 19 20.52 16.50 -7.07
CA PHE A 19 20.69 15.09 -7.45
C PHE A 19 22.19 14.77 -7.54
N PHE A 20 22.65 13.84 -6.71
CA PHE A 20 24.03 13.34 -6.70
C PHE A 20 24.10 11.99 -7.41
N VAL A 21 24.57 11.98 -8.63
CA VAL A 21 24.88 10.74 -9.35
C VAL A 21 26.25 10.27 -8.87
N ARG A 22 26.27 9.39 -7.87
CA ARG A 22 27.51 8.95 -7.20
C ARG A 22 28.29 7.91 -7.97
N ARG A 23 27.60 7.15 -8.85
CA ARG A 23 28.23 6.09 -9.66
C ARG A 23 27.61 6.04 -11.05
N PRO A 24 28.41 5.71 -12.10
CA PRO A 24 27.90 5.62 -13.48
C PRO A 24 26.73 4.64 -13.66
N VAL A 25 26.64 3.61 -12.81
CA VAL A 25 25.57 2.60 -12.87
C VAL A 25 24.18 3.20 -12.71
N ALA A 26 24.04 4.38 -12.09
CA ALA A 26 22.77 5.09 -12.03
C ALA A 26 22.18 5.35 -13.43
N LEU A 27 23.01 5.76 -14.38
CA LEU A 27 22.61 5.95 -15.78
C LEU A 27 22.22 4.61 -16.44
N SER A 28 22.96 3.55 -16.10
CA SER A 28 22.66 2.20 -16.61
C SER A 28 21.28 1.72 -16.15
N HIS A 29 20.87 2.01 -14.91
CA HIS A 29 19.52 1.69 -14.41
C HIS A 29 18.44 2.44 -15.19
N VAL A 30 18.63 3.74 -15.41
CA VAL A 30 17.65 4.57 -16.14
C VAL A 30 17.55 4.13 -17.61
N LEU A 31 18.65 3.76 -18.24
CA LEU A 31 18.65 3.26 -19.63
C LEU A 31 17.98 1.88 -19.75
N ALA A 32 18.23 0.99 -18.79
CA ALA A 32 17.68 -0.37 -18.80
C ALA A 32 16.19 -0.41 -18.46
N ALA A 33 15.69 0.57 -17.72
CA ALA A 33 14.29 0.72 -17.34
C ALA A 33 13.93 2.20 -17.27
N PRO A 34 13.59 2.84 -18.39
CA PRO A 34 13.22 4.25 -18.41
C PRO A 34 12.00 4.53 -17.49
N GLY A 35 11.97 5.72 -16.89
CA GLY A 35 10.91 6.15 -16.00
C GLY A 35 11.17 5.86 -14.52
N THR A 36 10.09 5.71 -13.75
CA THR A 36 10.12 5.59 -12.28
C THR A 36 10.92 4.39 -11.78
N LEU A 37 10.89 3.27 -12.50
CA LEU A 37 11.62 2.06 -12.11
C LEU A 37 13.13 2.24 -12.14
N GLY A 38 13.68 2.82 -13.21
CA GLY A 38 15.14 3.03 -13.33
C GLY A 38 15.67 4.05 -12.33
N LEU A 39 14.95 5.15 -12.13
CA LEU A 39 15.26 6.13 -11.10
C LEU A 39 15.19 5.51 -9.70
N GLY A 40 14.13 4.75 -9.43
CA GLY A 40 13.95 4.02 -8.18
C GLY A 40 15.09 3.04 -7.90
N ARG A 41 15.52 2.25 -8.91
CA ARG A 41 16.68 1.34 -8.79
C ARG A 41 17.96 2.09 -8.42
N ALA A 42 18.23 3.20 -9.10
CA ALA A 42 19.42 4.02 -8.83
C ALA A 42 19.38 4.66 -7.44
N TYR A 43 18.20 5.04 -6.96
CA TYR A 43 18.02 5.55 -5.61
C TYR A 43 18.19 4.45 -4.55
N VAL A 44 17.60 3.30 -4.76
CA VAL A 44 17.65 2.16 -3.83
C VAL A 44 19.08 1.66 -3.64
N ASP A 45 19.85 1.47 -4.73
CA ASP A 45 21.24 0.99 -4.64
C ASP A 45 22.23 2.10 -4.22
N GLY A 46 21.75 3.36 -4.09
CA GLY A 46 22.55 4.52 -3.69
C GLY A 46 23.51 5.05 -4.74
N SER A 47 23.36 4.64 -5.99
CA SER A 47 24.09 5.28 -7.11
C SER A 47 23.54 6.66 -7.46
N LEU A 48 22.27 6.91 -7.16
CA LEU A 48 21.60 8.20 -7.14
C LEU A 48 21.20 8.55 -5.71
N VAL A 49 21.55 9.74 -5.24
CA VAL A 49 21.15 10.27 -3.93
C VAL A 49 20.59 11.67 -4.14
N VAL A 50 19.63 12.07 -3.31
CA VAL A 50 19.07 13.42 -3.31
C VAL A 50 19.16 14.00 -1.90
N ASP A 51 19.34 15.30 -1.78
CA ASP A 51 19.38 16.00 -0.48
C ASP A 51 17.97 16.18 0.11
N ASP A 52 16.97 16.40 -0.73
CA ASP A 52 15.54 16.53 -0.35
C ASP A 52 14.70 15.63 -1.26
N LEU A 53 14.19 14.52 -0.70
CA LEU A 53 13.45 13.53 -1.47
C LEU A 53 12.06 14.05 -1.88
N ASP A 54 11.40 14.85 -1.04
CA ASP A 54 10.08 15.39 -1.33
C ASP A 54 10.14 16.38 -2.49
N ARG A 55 11.11 17.31 -2.47
CA ARG A 55 11.37 18.24 -3.58
C ARG A 55 11.84 17.53 -4.84
N ALA A 56 12.70 16.51 -4.70
CA ALA A 56 13.17 15.74 -5.85
C ALA A 56 12.03 15.05 -6.59
N LEU A 57 11.07 14.47 -5.85
CA LEU A 57 9.87 13.88 -6.44
C LEU A 57 9.01 14.94 -7.13
N SER A 58 8.82 16.13 -6.53
CA SER A 58 8.10 17.22 -7.19
C SER A 58 8.73 17.59 -8.55
N VAL A 59 10.07 17.69 -8.59
CA VAL A 59 10.77 17.98 -9.85
C VAL A 59 10.57 16.85 -10.86
N VAL A 60 10.56 15.59 -10.43
CA VAL A 60 10.37 14.44 -11.34
C VAL A 60 8.96 14.43 -11.92
N ASP A 61 7.94 14.71 -11.10
CA ASP A 61 6.54 14.72 -11.54
C ASP A 61 6.22 15.90 -12.47
N GLU A 62 6.81 17.06 -12.21
CA GLU A 62 6.63 18.27 -13.02
C GLU A 62 7.50 18.28 -14.29
N PHE A 63 8.48 17.35 -14.40
CA PHE A 63 9.41 17.33 -15.51
C PHE A 63 8.77 16.81 -16.80
N GLU A 64 8.48 17.73 -17.71
CA GLU A 64 8.14 17.39 -19.07
C GLU A 64 9.41 17.35 -19.94
N PRO A 65 9.81 16.18 -20.45
CA PRO A 65 10.99 16.10 -21.31
C PRO A 65 10.73 16.92 -22.59
N PRO A 66 11.70 17.75 -23.01
CA PRO A 66 11.55 18.50 -24.24
C PRO A 66 11.37 17.54 -25.43
N PRO A 67 10.65 17.94 -26.47
CA PRO A 67 10.48 17.13 -27.66
C PRO A 67 11.85 16.90 -28.33
N LEU A 68 12.39 15.69 -28.15
CA LEU A 68 13.67 15.29 -28.72
C LEU A 68 13.49 14.60 -30.07
N GLY A 69 14.22 15.05 -31.09
CA GLY A 69 14.32 14.36 -32.37
C GLY A 69 15.01 13.00 -32.24
N LEU A 70 14.83 12.11 -33.22
CA LEU A 70 15.48 10.79 -33.25
C LEU A 70 17.02 10.87 -33.11
N ALA A 71 17.64 11.86 -33.72
CA ALA A 71 19.10 12.08 -33.65
C ALA A 71 19.54 12.45 -32.21
N ASP A 72 18.76 13.28 -31.51
CA ASP A 72 19.09 13.71 -30.15
C ASP A 72 18.87 12.55 -29.16
N ARG A 73 17.81 11.76 -29.33
CA ARG A 73 17.60 10.54 -28.56
C ARG A 73 18.74 9.54 -28.74
N ALA A 74 19.21 9.35 -29.99
CA ALA A 74 20.34 8.47 -30.27
C ALA A 74 21.64 8.97 -29.65
N ARG A 75 21.91 10.29 -29.73
CA ARG A 75 23.09 10.91 -29.09
C ARG A 75 23.06 10.79 -27.58
N LEU A 76 21.93 11.07 -26.95
CA LEU A 76 21.75 10.92 -25.50
C LEU A 76 21.91 9.46 -25.05
N ALA A 77 21.29 8.52 -25.77
CA ALA A 77 21.44 7.11 -25.49
C ALA A 77 22.90 6.64 -25.62
N ALA A 78 23.61 7.08 -26.68
CA ALA A 78 25.03 6.77 -26.87
C ALA A 78 25.90 7.38 -25.78
N ALA A 79 25.66 8.63 -25.39
CA ALA A 79 26.39 9.30 -24.31
C ALA A 79 26.16 8.64 -22.97
N ALA A 80 24.90 8.29 -22.65
CA ALA A 80 24.54 7.61 -21.43
C ALA A 80 25.11 6.18 -21.41
N ALA A 81 25.09 5.45 -22.52
CA ALA A 81 25.73 4.14 -22.64
C ALA A 81 27.25 4.22 -22.44
N ALA A 82 27.92 5.21 -23.04
CA ALA A 82 29.37 5.45 -22.86
C ALA A 82 29.69 5.77 -21.39
N ALA A 83 28.88 6.60 -20.72
CA ALA A 83 29.05 6.94 -19.32
C ALA A 83 28.75 5.76 -18.38
N ALA A 84 27.89 4.84 -18.80
CA ALA A 84 27.52 3.64 -18.05
C ALA A 84 28.54 2.49 -18.21
N LEU A 85 29.31 2.45 -19.30
CA LEU A 85 30.29 1.37 -19.59
C LEU A 85 31.25 1.08 -18.43
N PRO A 86 31.83 2.06 -17.73
CA PRO A 86 32.69 1.80 -16.57
C PRO A 86 31.98 1.10 -15.41
N GLY A 87 30.65 1.26 -15.28
CA GLY A 87 29.82 0.64 -14.25
C GLY A 87 29.32 -0.77 -14.59
N GLY A 88 29.49 -1.19 -15.84
CA GLY A 88 28.97 -2.44 -16.37
C GLY A 88 27.45 -2.44 -16.58
N LEU A 89 26.90 -3.55 -17.06
CA LEU A 89 25.45 -3.74 -17.15
C LEU A 89 24.84 -3.81 -15.75
N PRO A 90 23.77 -3.05 -15.49
CA PRO A 90 23.16 -3.05 -14.18
C PRO A 90 22.56 -4.45 -13.90
N ARG A 91 22.97 -5.03 -12.78
CA ARG A 91 22.29 -6.23 -12.28
C ARG A 91 20.95 -5.81 -11.69
N ARG A 92 19.96 -6.67 -11.88
CA ARG A 92 18.67 -6.47 -11.18
C ARG A 92 18.93 -6.46 -9.68
N PRO A 93 18.43 -5.46 -8.94
CA PRO A 93 18.54 -5.43 -7.49
C PRO A 93 17.93 -6.68 -6.85
N SER A 94 18.56 -7.21 -5.80
CA SER A 94 18.10 -8.44 -5.12
C SER A 94 16.74 -8.28 -4.45
N LEU A 95 16.37 -7.04 -4.13
CA LEU A 95 15.08 -6.69 -3.52
C LEU A 95 13.95 -6.60 -4.54
N GLU A 96 14.23 -6.69 -5.84
CA GLU A 96 13.18 -6.61 -6.87
C GLU A 96 12.53 -7.96 -7.07
N LEU A 97 11.26 -8.07 -6.68
CA LEU A 97 10.50 -9.30 -6.80
C LEU A 97 9.87 -9.47 -8.19
N LEU A 98 9.94 -10.69 -8.68
CA LEU A 98 9.19 -11.17 -9.83
C LEU A 98 8.47 -12.46 -9.43
N LEU A 99 7.20 -12.35 -9.15
CA LEU A 99 6.36 -13.52 -8.87
C LEU A 99 6.14 -14.32 -10.16
N ARG A 100 6.14 -15.65 -10.02
CA ARG A 100 5.82 -16.59 -11.09
C ARG A 100 4.46 -17.23 -10.82
N GLY A 101 3.83 -17.80 -11.85
CA GLY A 101 2.54 -18.46 -11.75
C GLY A 101 1.39 -17.56 -12.20
N GLN A 102 0.17 -18.08 -12.09
CA GLN A 102 -1.05 -17.37 -12.50
C GLN A 102 -1.31 -16.19 -11.56
N LEU A 103 -1.56 -15.02 -12.13
CA LEU A 103 -1.93 -13.81 -11.41
C LEU A 103 -3.18 -14.07 -10.55
N HIS A 104 -3.13 -13.61 -9.28
CA HIS A 104 -4.18 -13.77 -8.29
C HIS A 104 -4.58 -15.23 -7.98
N SER A 105 -3.66 -16.19 -8.15
CA SER A 105 -3.81 -17.51 -7.55
C SER A 105 -3.52 -17.44 -6.03
N ALA A 106 -4.16 -18.33 -5.25
CA ALA A 106 -3.98 -18.36 -3.79
C ALA A 106 -2.50 -18.45 -3.35
N GLU A 107 -1.71 -19.26 -4.05
CA GLU A 107 -0.27 -19.43 -3.79
C GLU A 107 0.52 -18.14 -4.08
N ARG A 108 0.19 -17.48 -5.20
CA ARG A 108 0.86 -16.25 -5.61
C ARG A 108 0.46 -15.07 -4.72
N ASP A 109 -0.82 -14.93 -4.35
CA ASP A 109 -1.31 -13.94 -3.39
C ASP A 109 -0.61 -14.10 -2.04
N ALA A 110 -0.51 -15.35 -1.53
CA ALA A 110 0.21 -15.63 -0.29
C ALA A 110 1.71 -15.29 -0.39
N ALA A 111 2.33 -15.47 -1.55
CA ALA A 111 3.73 -15.09 -1.78
C ALA A 111 3.89 -13.56 -1.84
N ALA A 112 2.97 -12.83 -2.48
CA ALA A 112 2.95 -11.37 -2.54
C ALA A 112 2.80 -10.76 -1.15
N VAL A 113 1.83 -11.25 -0.36
CA VAL A 113 1.59 -10.82 1.02
C VAL A 113 2.81 -11.10 1.90
N ARG A 114 3.38 -12.32 1.83
CA ARG A 114 4.60 -12.64 2.58
C ARG A 114 5.75 -11.72 2.22
N TYR A 115 5.98 -11.42 0.95
CA TYR A 115 7.05 -10.52 0.54
C TYR A 115 6.86 -9.11 1.12
N HIS A 116 5.65 -8.56 1.03
CA HIS A 116 5.34 -7.22 1.52
C HIS A 116 5.59 -7.09 3.02
N TYR A 117 5.11 -8.04 3.82
CA TYR A 117 5.21 -8.01 5.29
C TYR A 117 6.49 -8.63 5.85
N ASN A 118 7.35 -9.23 5.00
CA ASN A 118 8.60 -9.87 5.44
C ASN A 118 9.69 -8.86 5.86
N VAL A 119 9.44 -7.58 5.76
CA VAL A 119 10.32 -6.54 6.34
C VAL A 119 10.32 -6.61 7.87
N GLY A 120 9.28 -7.18 8.47
CA GLY A 120 9.16 -7.45 9.89
C GLY A 120 8.26 -6.48 10.65
N ASN A 121 7.61 -7.00 11.70
CA ASN A 121 6.65 -6.24 12.51
C ASN A 121 7.27 -5.00 13.16
N ASP A 122 8.52 -5.11 13.64
CA ASP A 122 9.23 -4.03 14.34
C ASP A 122 9.58 -2.88 13.38
N PHE A 123 9.82 -3.16 12.11
CA PHE A 123 9.99 -2.11 11.10
C PHE A 123 8.70 -1.31 10.88
N PHE A 124 7.55 -1.99 10.75
CA PHE A 124 6.27 -1.32 10.63
C PHE A 124 5.93 -0.49 11.87
N ALA A 125 6.27 -0.97 13.06
CA ALA A 125 6.06 -0.25 14.32
C ALA A 125 6.84 1.07 14.40
N LEU A 126 7.87 1.28 13.58
CA LEU A 126 8.60 2.54 13.55
C LEU A 126 7.74 3.71 13.03
N PHE A 127 6.79 3.46 12.15
CA PHE A 127 6.05 4.54 11.51
C PHE A 127 4.52 4.45 11.64
N LEU A 128 3.97 3.27 11.97
CA LEU A 128 2.55 3.13 12.28
C LEU A 128 2.20 3.76 13.64
N ASP A 129 0.92 3.86 13.92
CA ASP A 129 0.38 4.19 15.23
C ASP A 129 0.45 2.99 16.21
N ASP A 130 0.16 3.22 17.48
CA ASP A 130 0.23 2.17 18.52
C ASP A 130 -0.73 1.00 18.26
N SER A 131 -1.83 1.25 17.53
CA SER A 131 -2.75 0.19 17.11
C SER A 131 -2.23 -0.67 15.97
N MET A 132 -1.06 -0.33 15.38
CA MET A 132 -0.48 -1.01 14.22
C MET A 132 -1.44 -1.04 13.02
N THR A 133 -2.12 0.08 12.76
CA THR A 133 -3.07 0.16 11.65
C THR A 133 -2.38 0.59 10.35
N TYR A 134 -2.24 -0.32 9.40
CA TYR A 134 -1.62 -0.06 8.10
C TYR A 134 -2.68 0.10 7.00
N SER A 135 -3.46 1.17 7.13
CA SER A 135 -4.48 1.62 6.17
C SER A 135 -4.81 3.08 6.42
N CYS A 136 -5.59 3.71 5.53
CA CYS A 136 -5.95 5.13 5.63
C CYS A 136 -6.51 5.49 7.02
N ALA A 137 -5.90 6.46 7.69
CA ALA A 137 -6.43 7.12 8.88
C ALA A 137 -7.42 8.21 8.47
N ILE A 138 -8.32 8.65 9.34
CA ILE A 138 -9.34 9.66 9.02
C ILE A 138 -9.13 10.91 9.87
N PHE A 139 -8.56 11.93 9.26
CA PHE A 139 -8.30 13.25 9.86
C PHE A 139 -9.48 14.22 9.67
N SER A 140 -10.21 14.07 8.56
CA SER A 140 -11.35 14.92 8.17
C SER A 140 -12.49 14.95 9.19
N LYS A 141 -12.49 14.06 10.18
CA LYS A 141 -13.43 14.04 11.32
C LYS A 141 -12.89 14.78 12.56
N GLY A 142 -11.85 15.63 12.41
CA GLY A 142 -11.32 16.48 13.48
C GLY A 142 -10.11 15.95 14.23
N ALA A 143 -9.56 14.81 13.84
CA ALA A 143 -8.35 14.25 14.44
C ALA A 143 -7.12 15.12 14.14
N GLN A 144 -6.22 15.27 15.13
CA GLN A 144 -5.01 16.08 15.05
C GLN A 144 -3.74 15.21 14.97
N THR A 145 -3.78 13.97 15.45
CA THR A 145 -2.66 13.03 15.43
C THR A 145 -3.03 11.76 14.65
N LEU A 146 -2.02 11.01 14.25
CA LEU A 146 -2.22 9.73 13.55
C LEU A 146 -3.02 8.74 14.41
N GLU A 147 -2.75 8.67 15.71
CA GLU A 147 -3.44 7.80 16.66
C GLU A 147 -4.93 8.15 16.75
N GLN A 148 -5.25 9.44 16.87
CA GLN A 148 -6.63 9.92 16.88
C GLN A 148 -7.33 9.62 15.55
N ALA A 149 -6.65 9.83 14.43
CA ALA A 149 -7.19 9.60 13.10
C ALA A 149 -7.44 8.11 12.81
N GLN A 150 -6.55 7.22 13.28
CA GLN A 150 -6.76 5.77 13.18
C GLN A 150 -7.92 5.32 14.08
N ARG A 151 -8.01 5.82 15.31
CA ARG A 151 -9.15 5.53 16.19
C ARG A 151 -10.47 6.01 15.58
N ALA A 152 -10.49 7.22 15.01
CA ALA A 152 -11.66 7.76 14.31
C ALA A 152 -12.07 6.88 13.12
N LYS A 153 -11.09 6.33 12.38
CA LYS A 153 -11.35 5.40 11.29
C LYS A 153 -11.97 4.08 11.78
N LEU A 154 -11.42 3.48 12.84
CA LEU A 154 -11.93 2.23 13.39
C LEU A 154 -13.37 2.40 13.88
N GLU A 155 -13.65 3.49 14.59
CA GLU A 155 -14.99 3.84 15.07
C GLU A 155 -15.97 4.10 13.91
N LEU A 156 -15.52 4.81 12.86
CA LEU A 156 -16.36 5.05 11.68
C LEU A 156 -16.73 3.73 10.96
N VAL A 157 -15.79 2.79 10.89
CA VAL A 157 -16.05 1.45 10.33
C VAL A 157 -17.08 0.71 11.17
N ALA A 158 -16.91 0.67 12.50
CA ALA A 158 -17.82 0.03 13.45
C ALA A 158 -19.23 0.66 13.38
N GLY A 159 -19.31 1.99 13.34
CA GLY A 159 -20.57 2.72 13.21
C GLY A 159 -21.28 2.47 11.87
N LYS A 160 -20.54 2.42 10.75
CA LYS A 160 -21.12 2.09 9.43
C LYS A 160 -21.62 0.65 9.35
N LEU A 161 -20.98 -0.29 10.04
CA LEU A 161 -21.45 -1.67 10.19
C LEU A 161 -22.61 -1.78 11.18
N ASP A 162 -22.84 -0.71 12.00
CA ASP A 162 -23.87 -0.67 13.05
C ASP A 162 -23.70 -1.85 14.01
N LEU A 163 -22.48 -1.99 14.54
CA LEU A 163 -22.13 -3.08 15.44
C LEU A 163 -22.95 -3.00 16.73
N GLN A 164 -23.49 -4.13 17.15
CA GLN A 164 -24.26 -4.27 18.39
C GLN A 164 -23.65 -5.38 19.24
N PRO A 165 -23.73 -5.30 20.57
CA PRO A 165 -23.25 -6.33 21.47
C PRO A 165 -23.72 -7.73 21.09
N GLY A 166 -22.81 -8.70 21.15
CA GLY A 166 -23.07 -10.10 20.83
C GLY A 166 -23.06 -10.44 19.33
N MET A 167 -22.92 -9.47 18.43
CA MET A 167 -22.74 -9.75 17.00
C MET A 167 -21.47 -10.54 16.72
N ARG A 168 -21.51 -11.36 15.66
CA ARG A 168 -20.35 -12.06 15.12
C ARG A 168 -19.82 -11.37 13.88
N VAL A 169 -18.59 -10.90 13.95
CA VAL A 169 -17.94 -10.08 12.92
C VAL A 169 -16.79 -10.84 12.26
N LEU A 170 -16.63 -10.70 10.94
CA LEU A 170 -15.46 -11.15 10.21
C LEU A 170 -14.61 -9.93 9.81
N ASP A 171 -13.31 -9.97 10.13
CA ASP A 171 -12.31 -8.99 9.68
C ASP A 171 -11.42 -9.65 8.61
N VAL A 172 -11.64 -9.31 7.33
CA VAL A 172 -10.94 -9.89 6.18
C VAL A 172 -9.69 -9.08 5.89
N GLY A 173 -8.52 -9.70 6.07
CA GLY A 173 -7.24 -8.99 6.01
C GLY A 173 -6.97 -8.23 7.30
N CYS A 174 -7.16 -8.87 8.46
CA CYS A 174 -7.11 -8.23 9.77
C CYS A 174 -5.75 -7.62 10.16
N GLY A 175 -4.69 -7.89 9.40
CA GLY A 175 -3.34 -7.41 9.68
C GLY A 175 -2.88 -7.78 11.10
N TRP A 176 -2.49 -6.78 11.89
CA TRP A 176 -2.10 -6.95 13.29
C TRP A 176 -3.27 -6.87 14.28
N GLY A 177 -4.51 -7.02 13.78
CA GLY A 177 -5.72 -7.14 14.61
C GLY A 177 -6.31 -5.81 15.09
N SER A 178 -5.93 -4.67 14.52
CA SER A 178 -6.36 -3.36 15.03
C SER A 178 -7.89 -3.19 15.02
N PHE A 179 -8.57 -3.50 13.90
CA PHE A 179 -10.03 -3.39 13.86
C PHE A 179 -10.70 -4.49 14.70
N ALA A 180 -10.20 -5.73 14.63
CA ALA A 180 -10.76 -6.83 15.41
C ALA A 180 -10.74 -6.54 16.93
N MET A 181 -9.63 -6.03 17.45
CA MET A 181 -9.50 -5.66 18.85
C MET A 181 -10.38 -4.46 19.22
N HIS A 182 -10.42 -3.43 18.39
CA HIS A 182 -11.27 -2.25 18.60
C HIS A 182 -12.76 -2.65 18.62
N ALA A 183 -13.22 -3.44 17.65
CA ALA A 183 -14.61 -3.88 17.59
C ALA A 183 -15.00 -4.70 18.81
N ALA A 184 -14.14 -5.63 19.25
CA ALA A 184 -14.39 -6.43 20.42
C ALA A 184 -14.43 -5.60 21.70
N SER A 185 -13.47 -4.70 21.94
CA SER A 185 -13.37 -3.94 23.19
C SER A 185 -14.40 -2.83 23.32
N GLU A 186 -14.73 -2.13 22.23
CA GLU A 186 -15.59 -0.95 22.27
C GLU A 186 -17.07 -1.26 21.96
N HIS A 187 -17.34 -2.38 21.25
CA HIS A 187 -18.70 -2.72 20.79
C HIS A 187 -19.21 -4.09 21.30
N ASP A 188 -18.43 -4.78 22.14
CA ASP A 188 -18.82 -6.07 22.77
C ASP A 188 -19.26 -7.13 21.72
N VAL A 189 -18.45 -7.29 20.65
CA VAL A 189 -18.70 -8.23 19.55
C VAL A 189 -17.67 -9.36 19.53
N GLN A 190 -18.07 -10.52 18.96
CA GLN A 190 -17.17 -11.65 18.70
C GLN A 190 -16.53 -11.46 17.32
N VAL A 191 -15.20 -11.47 17.22
CA VAL A 191 -14.51 -11.22 15.95
C VAL A 191 -13.66 -12.40 15.54
N VAL A 192 -13.81 -12.81 14.27
CA VAL A 192 -12.88 -13.70 13.58
C VAL A 192 -12.06 -12.83 12.62
N GLY A 193 -10.77 -12.67 12.89
CA GLY A 193 -9.84 -12.00 12.00
C GLY A 193 -9.05 -13.00 11.16
N ILE A 194 -8.96 -12.78 9.86
CA ILE A 194 -8.18 -13.64 8.95
C ILE A 194 -7.10 -12.85 8.25
N THR A 195 -5.92 -13.46 8.07
CA THR A 195 -4.80 -12.92 7.29
C THR A 195 -4.02 -14.06 6.64
N LEU A 196 -3.30 -13.78 5.54
CA LEU A 196 -2.38 -14.73 4.89
C LEU A 196 -0.95 -14.66 5.46
N SER A 197 -0.67 -13.71 6.35
CA SER A 197 0.65 -13.47 6.93
C SER A 197 0.76 -14.09 8.33
N GLU A 198 1.54 -15.18 8.46
CA GLU A 198 1.84 -15.80 9.76
C GLU A 198 2.48 -14.81 10.75
N PRO A 199 3.47 -13.96 10.37
CA PRO A 199 4.04 -12.97 11.30
C PRO A 199 3.00 -11.96 11.80
N GLN A 200 2.04 -11.53 10.95
CA GLN A 200 0.96 -10.67 11.39
C GLN A 200 0.02 -11.40 12.36
N ALA A 201 -0.39 -12.62 12.01
CA ALA A 201 -1.28 -13.41 12.85
C ALA A 201 -0.69 -13.68 14.23
N GLN A 202 0.59 -14.04 14.30
CA GLN A 202 1.28 -14.25 15.56
C GLN A 202 1.28 -12.97 16.40
N ARG A 203 1.68 -11.84 15.81
CA ARG A 203 1.69 -10.55 16.51
C ARG A 203 0.30 -10.10 16.92
N ALA A 204 -0.73 -10.33 16.10
CA ALA A 204 -2.12 -10.05 16.44
C ALA A 204 -2.59 -10.88 17.65
N ARG A 205 -2.29 -12.18 17.68
CA ARG A 205 -2.63 -13.06 18.82
C ARG A 205 -1.94 -12.61 20.12
N GLU A 206 -0.66 -12.19 20.03
CA GLU A 206 0.07 -11.64 21.19
C GLU A 206 -0.61 -10.38 21.72
N ARG A 207 -1.01 -9.47 20.85
CA ARG A 207 -1.71 -8.23 21.21
C ARG A 207 -3.11 -8.51 21.80
N VAL A 208 -3.86 -9.42 21.20
CA VAL A 208 -5.16 -9.89 21.72
C VAL A 208 -5.00 -10.45 23.14
N ALA A 209 -3.97 -11.26 23.37
CA ALA A 209 -3.69 -11.82 24.71
C ALA A 209 -3.29 -10.74 25.71
N GLN A 210 -2.44 -9.80 25.33
CA GLN A 210 -2.03 -8.68 26.18
C GLN A 210 -3.22 -7.78 26.57
N ALA A 211 -4.21 -7.65 25.68
CA ALA A 211 -5.44 -6.88 25.91
C ALA A 211 -6.53 -7.67 26.66
N GLY A 212 -6.34 -8.97 26.93
CA GLY A 212 -7.34 -9.81 27.60
C GLY A 212 -8.57 -10.13 26.74
N LEU A 213 -8.43 -10.12 25.41
CA LEU A 213 -9.54 -10.27 24.44
C LEU A 213 -9.63 -11.67 23.83
N GLN A 214 -8.96 -12.69 24.38
CA GLN A 214 -8.88 -14.04 23.78
C GLN A 214 -10.24 -14.73 23.63
N GLU A 215 -11.19 -14.42 24.52
CA GLU A 215 -12.54 -14.97 24.47
C GLU A 215 -13.42 -14.29 23.41
N MET A 216 -13.00 -13.12 22.90
CA MET A 216 -13.80 -12.31 21.95
C MET A 216 -13.17 -12.24 20.56
N VAL A 217 -11.85 -12.44 20.44
CA VAL A 217 -11.11 -12.27 19.18
C VAL A 217 -10.34 -13.54 18.85
N GLU A 218 -10.69 -14.16 17.73
CA GLU A 218 -9.96 -15.29 17.16
C GLU A 218 -9.20 -14.85 15.92
N ILE A 219 -7.87 -15.06 15.85
CA ILE A 219 -7.03 -14.74 14.70
C ILE A 219 -6.59 -16.02 13.99
N ARG A 220 -6.88 -16.11 12.68
CA ARG A 220 -6.57 -17.26 11.84
C ARG A 220 -5.65 -16.88 10.69
N VAL A 221 -4.71 -17.76 10.33
CA VAL A 221 -4.03 -17.73 9.04
C VAL A 221 -4.87 -18.51 8.06
N GLN A 222 -5.67 -17.80 7.27
CA GLN A 222 -6.65 -18.42 6.39
C GLN A 222 -6.99 -17.51 5.21
N ASP A 223 -7.17 -18.11 4.04
CA ASP A 223 -7.72 -17.44 2.86
C ASP A 223 -9.25 -17.29 2.99
N TYR A 224 -9.78 -16.13 2.62
CA TYR A 224 -11.22 -15.88 2.67
C TYR A 224 -12.02 -16.86 1.77
N ARG A 225 -11.39 -17.37 0.70
CA ARG A 225 -11.97 -18.33 -0.25
C ARG A 225 -12.20 -19.72 0.38
N GLU A 226 -11.48 -20.01 1.46
CA GLU A 226 -11.50 -21.32 2.16
C GLU A 226 -12.33 -21.29 3.44
N LEU A 227 -12.93 -20.15 3.77
CA LEU A 227 -13.80 -20.08 4.95
C LEU A 227 -15.02 -20.99 4.77
N PRO A 228 -15.32 -21.86 5.74
CA PRO A 228 -16.54 -22.64 5.70
C PRO A 228 -17.74 -21.69 5.73
N HIS A 229 -18.85 -22.13 5.14
CA HIS A 229 -20.11 -21.38 5.22
C HIS A 229 -20.42 -21.06 6.68
N ALA A 230 -20.33 -19.81 7.03
CA ALA A 230 -20.59 -19.29 8.36
C ALA A 230 -21.50 -18.07 8.23
N SER A 231 -22.35 -17.85 9.22
CA SER A 231 -23.22 -16.68 9.23
C SER A 231 -22.60 -15.60 10.11
N PHE A 232 -22.02 -14.58 9.48
CA PHE A 232 -21.58 -13.37 10.17
C PHE A 232 -22.66 -12.30 10.12
N ASP A 233 -22.76 -11.51 11.17
CA ASP A 233 -23.65 -10.35 11.26
C ASP A 233 -23.11 -9.18 10.46
N ALA A 234 -21.77 -9.01 10.48
CA ALA A 234 -21.08 -7.98 9.77
C ALA A 234 -19.71 -8.47 9.26
N ILE A 235 -19.25 -7.87 8.16
CA ILE A 235 -17.91 -8.10 7.59
C ILE A 235 -17.23 -6.73 7.40
N ALA A 236 -16.02 -6.58 7.93
CA ALA A 236 -15.08 -5.53 7.57
C ALA A 236 -14.03 -6.09 6.61
N SER A 237 -13.67 -5.35 5.58
CA SER A 237 -12.56 -5.63 4.69
C SER A 237 -11.83 -4.32 4.42
N ILE A 238 -10.63 -4.17 4.99
CA ILE A 238 -9.90 -2.90 5.05
C ILE A 238 -8.52 -3.09 4.42
N GLY A 239 -8.26 -2.45 3.26
CA GLY A 239 -7.00 -2.56 2.53
C GLY A 239 -6.76 -3.97 1.98
N MET A 240 -7.81 -4.63 1.50
CA MET A 240 -7.76 -6.01 1.05
C MET A 240 -8.12 -6.18 -0.43
N SER A 241 -9.12 -5.45 -0.94
CA SER A 241 -9.59 -5.63 -2.32
C SER A 241 -8.55 -5.23 -3.37
N GLU A 242 -7.56 -4.41 -3.01
CA GLU A 242 -6.40 -4.07 -3.84
C GLU A 242 -5.50 -5.27 -4.16
N HIS A 243 -5.56 -6.31 -3.32
CA HIS A 243 -4.82 -7.56 -3.52
C HIS A 243 -5.63 -8.62 -4.28
N VAL A 244 -6.92 -8.36 -4.52
CA VAL A 244 -7.83 -9.31 -5.20
C VAL A 244 -7.69 -9.22 -6.71
N GLY A 245 -7.63 -7.99 -7.25
CA GLY A 245 -7.50 -7.71 -8.69
C GLY A 245 -8.77 -7.96 -9.51
N GLU A 246 -8.75 -7.48 -10.76
CA GLU A 246 -9.89 -7.51 -11.67
C GLU A 246 -10.46 -8.92 -11.88
N ASN A 247 -9.59 -9.90 -12.06
CA ASN A 247 -9.98 -11.27 -12.37
C ASN A 247 -10.68 -12.01 -11.21
N GLN A 248 -10.51 -11.55 -9.98
CA GLN A 248 -11.02 -12.22 -8.78
C GLN A 248 -12.07 -11.40 -8.00
N ILE A 249 -12.31 -10.14 -8.36
CA ILE A 249 -13.21 -9.27 -7.59
C ILE A 249 -14.66 -9.81 -7.54
N ASP A 250 -15.13 -10.48 -8.59
CA ASP A 250 -16.46 -11.09 -8.58
C ASP A 250 -16.51 -12.35 -7.69
N VAL A 251 -15.39 -13.10 -7.58
CA VAL A 251 -15.28 -14.22 -6.62
C VAL A 251 -15.27 -13.68 -5.20
N TYR A 252 -14.48 -12.65 -4.94
CA TYR A 252 -14.42 -11.96 -3.65
C TYR A 252 -15.81 -11.51 -3.20
N ALA A 253 -16.54 -10.77 -4.03
CA ALA A 253 -17.87 -10.26 -3.72
C ALA A 253 -18.87 -11.40 -3.40
N ARG A 254 -18.90 -12.46 -4.23
CA ARG A 254 -19.78 -13.64 -3.98
C ARG A 254 -19.41 -14.37 -2.70
N THR A 255 -18.14 -14.53 -2.40
CA THR A 255 -17.69 -15.18 -1.16
C THR A 255 -18.15 -14.40 0.05
N LEU A 256 -17.89 -13.07 0.09
CA LEU A 256 -18.34 -12.25 1.22
C LEU A 256 -19.85 -12.23 1.36
N PHE A 257 -20.59 -12.22 0.23
CA PHE A 257 -22.04 -12.32 0.27
C PHE A 257 -22.51 -13.63 0.91
N SER A 258 -21.89 -14.75 0.57
CA SER A 258 -22.26 -16.07 1.12
C SER A 258 -21.97 -16.20 2.62
N LEU A 259 -20.98 -15.50 3.13
CA LEU A 259 -20.56 -15.49 4.53
C LEU A 259 -21.44 -14.62 5.44
N LEU A 260 -22.17 -13.65 4.89
CA LEU A 260 -23.10 -12.82 5.64
C LEU A 260 -24.45 -13.50 5.82
N ARG A 261 -25.09 -13.33 6.98
CA ARG A 261 -26.50 -13.65 7.15
C ARG A 261 -27.41 -12.70 6.33
N PRO A 262 -28.65 -13.07 6.01
CA PRO A 262 -29.63 -12.12 5.51
C PRO A 262 -29.74 -10.90 6.44
N GLY A 263 -29.75 -9.69 5.87
CA GLY A 263 -29.72 -8.43 6.61
C GLY A 263 -28.32 -7.99 7.08
N GLY A 264 -27.29 -8.83 7.00
CA GLY A 264 -25.91 -8.53 7.40
C GLY A 264 -25.26 -7.44 6.55
N LYS A 265 -24.27 -6.77 7.11
CA LYS A 265 -23.59 -5.60 6.52
C LYS A 265 -22.14 -5.90 6.16
N LEU A 266 -21.70 -5.40 5.03
CA LEU A 266 -20.31 -5.34 4.56
C LEU A 266 -19.83 -3.90 4.56
N LEU A 267 -18.62 -3.66 5.06
CA LEU A 267 -17.85 -2.46 4.75
C LEU A 267 -16.58 -2.86 4.01
N ASN A 268 -16.44 -2.40 2.79
CA ASN A 268 -15.20 -2.47 2.02
C ASN A 268 -14.52 -1.11 2.04
N HIS A 269 -13.33 -1.02 2.64
CA HIS A 269 -12.48 0.17 2.66
C HIS A 269 -11.23 -0.12 1.84
N ALA A 270 -11.09 0.50 0.69
CA ALA A 270 -10.04 0.15 -0.25
C ALA A 270 -9.52 1.34 -1.05
N ILE A 271 -8.26 1.23 -1.48
CA ILE A 271 -7.68 2.10 -2.49
C ILE A 271 -8.35 1.81 -3.83
N ALA A 272 -8.64 2.86 -4.59
CA ALA A 272 -9.20 2.77 -5.91
C ALA A 272 -8.44 3.66 -6.90
N ALA A 273 -8.30 3.20 -8.14
CA ALA A 273 -7.89 4.05 -9.25
C ALA A 273 -9.02 5.03 -9.59
N LEU A 274 -8.69 6.30 -9.84
CA LEU A 274 -9.67 7.30 -10.25
C LEU A 274 -9.94 7.25 -11.75
N ASP A 275 -8.96 6.87 -12.55
CA ASP A 275 -9.15 6.56 -13.95
C ASP A 275 -9.57 5.08 -14.10
N PRO A 276 -10.80 4.78 -14.57
CA PRO A 276 -11.25 3.40 -14.75
C PRO A 276 -10.53 2.67 -15.89
N ASP A 277 -9.87 3.40 -16.78
CA ASP A 277 -9.11 2.87 -17.91
C ASP A 277 -7.59 2.81 -17.60
N ALA A 278 -7.17 3.28 -16.41
CA ALA A 278 -5.77 3.19 -15.99
C ALA A 278 -5.32 1.73 -15.95
N THR A 279 -4.17 1.49 -16.52
CA THR A 279 -3.55 0.16 -16.44
C THR A 279 -2.78 0.04 -15.11
N PRO A 280 -2.93 -1.08 -14.38
CA PRO A 280 -2.29 -1.29 -13.08
C PRO A 280 -0.75 -1.25 -13.09
N LEU A 281 -0.14 -1.12 -14.26
CA LEU A 281 1.30 -1.30 -14.49
C LEU A 281 2.10 0.01 -14.58
N ASP A 282 1.47 1.17 -14.39
CA ASP A 282 2.17 2.45 -14.60
C ASP A 282 3.16 2.75 -13.46
N ASP A 283 2.92 2.25 -12.24
CA ASP A 283 3.91 2.28 -11.15
C ASP A 283 4.67 0.95 -11.01
N LEU A 284 5.61 0.71 -11.92
CA LEU A 284 6.47 -0.46 -11.87
C LEU A 284 7.36 -0.52 -10.62
N PHE A 285 7.63 0.61 -9.96
CA PHE A 285 8.42 0.62 -8.73
C PHE A 285 7.64 -0.02 -7.58
N SER A 286 6.41 0.43 -7.31
CA SER A 286 5.57 -0.15 -6.25
C SER A 286 5.33 -1.64 -6.46
N THR A 287 4.99 -2.05 -7.67
CA THR A 287 4.69 -3.47 -7.98
C THR A 287 5.92 -4.38 -7.90
N ARG A 288 7.14 -3.83 -8.07
CA ARG A 288 8.38 -4.62 -8.00
C ARG A 288 8.99 -4.70 -6.61
N TYR A 289 8.77 -3.67 -5.79
CA TYR A 289 9.49 -3.52 -4.53
C TYR A 289 8.62 -3.57 -3.28
N VAL A 290 7.31 -3.28 -3.40
CA VAL A 290 6.45 -3.12 -2.22
C VAL A 290 5.18 -3.96 -2.31
N PHE A 291 4.34 -3.72 -3.33
CA PHE A 291 3.05 -4.39 -3.52
C PHE A 291 3.03 -5.25 -4.80
N PRO A 292 3.69 -6.41 -4.80
CA PRO A 292 3.59 -7.32 -5.93
C PRO A 292 2.12 -7.67 -6.19
N ASP A 293 1.73 -7.58 -7.46
CA ASP A 293 0.36 -7.86 -7.91
C ASP A 293 -0.74 -6.96 -7.31
N GLY A 294 -0.38 -5.86 -6.66
CA GLY A 294 -1.37 -4.88 -6.21
C GLY A 294 -2.09 -4.23 -7.39
N GLU A 295 -3.41 -4.29 -7.40
CA GLU A 295 -4.27 -3.80 -8.48
C GLU A 295 -5.45 -3.01 -7.90
N PRO A 296 -5.26 -1.71 -7.60
CA PRO A 296 -6.36 -0.84 -7.19
C PRO A 296 -7.40 -0.73 -8.33
N LEU A 297 -8.60 -1.22 -8.10
CA LEU A 297 -9.68 -1.15 -9.07
C LEU A 297 -10.47 0.14 -8.95
N ALA A 298 -11.06 0.60 -10.05
CA ALA A 298 -11.99 1.72 -9.99
C ALA A 298 -13.20 1.40 -9.07
N LEU A 299 -13.69 2.42 -8.36
CA LEU A 299 -14.86 2.29 -7.47
C LEU A 299 -16.05 1.64 -8.17
N SER A 300 -16.32 2.04 -9.42
CA SER A 300 -17.40 1.48 -10.25
C SER A 300 -17.27 -0.02 -10.44
N ARG A 301 -16.05 -0.53 -10.57
CA ARG A 301 -15.81 -1.96 -10.77
C ARG A 301 -16.06 -2.77 -9.50
N VAL A 302 -15.63 -2.24 -8.36
CA VAL A 302 -15.89 -2.85 -7.05
C VAL A 302 -17.39 -2.86 -6.75
N GLN A 303 -18.08 -1.74 -6.97
CA GLN A 303 -19.54 -1.65 -6.79
C GLN A 303 -20.28 -2.64 -7.70
N LEU A 304 -19.91 -2.72 -8.98
CA LEU A 304 -20.52 -3.66 -9.92
C LEU A 304 -20.38 -5.12 -9.45
N ALA A 305 -19.22 -5.49 -8.92
CA ALA A 305 -19.00 -6.83 -8.36
C ALA A 305 -19.89 -7.11 -7.15
N LEU A 306 -20.02 -6.14 -6.24
CA LEU A 306 -20.91 -6.25 -5.08
C LEU A 306 -22.37 -6.39 -5.51
N GLU A 307 -22.86 -5.57 -6.44
CA GLU A 307 -24.22 -5.63 -6.96
C GLU A 307 -24.51 -6.97 -7.65
N ARG A 308 -23.59 -7.46 -8.50
CA ARG A 308 -23.69 -8.78 -9.15
C ARG A 308 -23.76 -9.94 -8.14
N ALA A 309 -23.09 -9.80 -7.00
CA ALA A 309 -23.17 -10.76 -5.92
C ALA A 309 -24.51 -10.73 -5.16
N GLY A 310 -25.32 -9.68 -5.35
CA GLY A 310 -26.61 -9.49 -4.72
C GLY A 310 -26.63 -8.49 -3.57
N PHE A 311 -25.54 -7.76 -3.32
CA PHE A 311 -25.51 -6.72 -2.30
C PHE A 311 -26.32 -5.49 -2.70
N TRP A 312 -26.86 -4.82 -1.69
CA TRP A 312 -27.37 -3.46 -1.78
C TRP A 312 -26.29 -2.48 -1.30
N THR A 313 -25.75 -1.65 -2.17
CA THR A 313 -24.87 -0.52 -1.81
C THR A 313 -25.72 0.61 -1.22
N GLY A 314 -25.52 0.89 0.04
CA GLY A 314 -26.31 1.90 0.77
C GLY A 314 -25.55 3.19 1.08
N HIS A 315 -24.20 3.20 0.98
CA HIS A 315 -23.38 4.36 1.28
C HIS A 315 -21.99 4.23 0.66
N VAL A 316 -21.47 5.32 0.11
CA VAL A 316 -20.11 5.45 -0.38
C VAL A 316 -19.53 6.76 0.13
N GLU A 317 -18.32 6.72 0.69
CA GLU A 317 -17.62 7.90 1.20
C GLU A 317 -16.14 7.83 0.83
N GLY A 318 -15.57 8.94 0.34
CA GLY A 318 -14.17 9.03 -0.09
C GLY A 318 -13.28 9.70 0.94
N PHE A 319 -12.01 9.25 1.02
CA PHE A 319 -11.01 9.70 1.99
C PHE A 319 -9.64 9.93 1.35
N ARG A 320 -9.61 10.49 0.14
CA ARG A 320 -8.37 10.69 -0.63
C ARG A 320 -7.35 11.55 0.11
N GLU A 321 -7.78 12.73 0.57
CA GLU A 321 -6.93 13.68 1.29
C GLU A 321 -6.44 13.12 2.63
N ASP A 322 -7.28 12.33 3.30
CA ASP A 322 -6.94 11.64 4.54
C ASP A 322 -5.81 10.63 4.33
N TYR A 323 -5.80 9.92 3.18
CA TYR A 323 -4.72 8.98 2.93
C TYR A 323 -3.41 9.67 2.53
N ALA A 324 -3.48 10.74 1.74
CA ALA A 324 -2.31 11.57 1.48
C ALA A 324 -1.69 12.07 2.81
N GLN A 325 -2.51 12.52 3.75
CA GLN A 325 -2.05 12.95 5.07
C GLN A 325 -1.49 11.78 5.89
N THR A 326 -2.12 10.62 5.87
CA THR A 326 -1.65 9.40 6.54
C THR A 326 -0.24 9.03 6.07
N LEU A 327 -0.02 8.98 4.75
CA LEU A 327 1.27 8.64 4.14
C LEU A 327 2.36 9.68 4.47
N ARG A 328 2.01 10.97 4.57
CA ARG A 328 2.94 12.01 5.06
C ARG A 328 3.36 11.76 6.52
N HIS A 329 2.42 11.37 7.38
CA HIS A 329 2.75 11.01 8.77
C HIS A 329 3.68 9.80 8.83
N TRP A 330 3.41 8.76 8.04
CA TRP A 330 4.26 7.58 8.00
C TRP A 330 5.67 7.88 7.46
N ALA A 331 5.77 8.65 6.36
CA ALA A 331 7.06 9.03 5.78
C ALA A 331 7.91 9.83 6.76
N ARG A 332 7.31 10.81 7.47
CA ARG A 332 8.00 11.60 8.48
C ARG A 332 8.48 10.74 9.65
N ARG A 333 7.62 9.87 10.21
CA ARG A 333 7.97 8.98 11.33
C ARG A 333 9.09 8.01 10.97
N LEU A 334 9.10 7.52 9.75
CA LEU A 334 10.16 6.65 9.25
C LEU A 334 11.50 7.41 9.17
N ASP A 335 11.49 8.66 8.69
CA ASP A 335 12.70 9.49 8.62
C ASP A 335 13.22 9.89 10.02
N GLU A 336 12.33 10.15 10.99
CA GLU A 336 12.69 10.41 12.39
C GLU A 336 13.38 9.22 13.06
N ARG A 337 13.22 7.99 12.52
CA ARG A 337 13.78 6.73 13.04
C ARG A 337 14.66 6.02 12.01
N LEU A 338 15.33 6.78 11.14
CA LEU A 338 16.07 6.26 10.00
C LEU A 338 17.15 5.24 10.38
N GLU A 339 17.96 5.53 11.40
CA GLU A 339 19.01 4.62 11.88
C GLU A 339 18.44 3.28 12.38
N GLN A 340 17.31 3.32 13.08
CA GLN A 340 16.62 2.12 13.54
C GLN A 340 16.04 1.32 12.36
N ALA A 341 15.48 2.00 11.37
CA ALA A 341 14.95 1.39 10.16
C ALA A 341 16.05 0.69 9.35
N GLU A 342 17.21 1.35 9.21
CA GLU A 342 18.37 0.76 8.53
C GLU A 342 18.96 -0.43 9.31
N ALA A 343 18.96 -0.38 10.63
CA ALA A 343 19.40 -1.50 11.47
C ALA A 343 18.46 -2.73 11.34
N LEU A 344 17.14 -2.52 11.23
CA LEU A 344 16.16 -3.60 11.12
C LEU A 344 16.06 -4.19 9.70
N ALA A 345 16.03 -3.35 8.68
CA ALA A 345 15.70 -3.76 7.31
C ALA A 345 16.87 -3.63 6.32
N GLY A 346 17.96 -3.00 6.71
CA GLY A 346 19.07 -2.62 5.84
C GLY A 346 18.79 -1.35 5.03
N VAL A 347 19.86 -0.71 4.57
CA VAL A 347 19.82 0.60 3.89
C VAL A 347 18.96 0.59 2.63
N GLU A 348 19.12 -0.43 1.78
CA GLU A 348 18.39 -0.52 0.50
C GLU A 348 16.88 -0.63 0.72
N ARG A 349 16.44 -1.51 1.63
CA ARG A 349 15.01 -1.69 1.92
C ARG A 349 14.42 -0.45 2.60
N THR A 350 15.14 0.20 3.47
CA THR A 350 14.72 1.48 4.05
C THR A 350 14.54 2.56 2.98
N ARG A 351 15.42 2.63 2.00
CA ARG A 351 15.24 3.52 0.84
C ARG A 351 14.02 3.18 0.01
N VAL A 352 13.73 1.89 -0.21
CA VAL A 352 12.49 1.46 -0.88
C VAL A 352 11.28 2.05 -0.18
N TRP A 353 11.17 1.89 1.14
CA TRP A 353 10.03 2.38 1.91
C TRP A 353 9.94 3.90 1.97
N ARG A 354 11.07 4.59 2.09
CA ARG A 354 11.11 6.07 2.05
C ARG A 354 10.58 6.62 0.72
N LEU A 355 10.99 6.00 -0.39
CA LEU A 355 10.52 6.39 -1.73
C LEU A 355 9.05 6.03 -1.91
N TYR A 356 8.65 4.81 -1.56
CA TYR A 356 7.29 4.32 -1.72
C TYR A 356 6.25 5.17 -0.96
N LEU A 357 6.46 5.43 0.34
CA LEU A 357 5.50 6.20 1.14
C LEU A 357 5.24 7.60 0.56
N ARG A 358 6.26 8.22 -0.02
CA ARG A 358 6.14 9.53 -0.65
C ARG A 358 5.47 9.44 -2.01
N SER A 359 5.91 8.52 -2.87
CA SER A 359 5.31 8.35 -4.20
C SER A 359 3.82 8.00 -4.10
N ALA A 360 3.45 7.09 -3.19
CA ALA A 360 2.05 6.78 -2.93
C ALA A 360 1.27 8.00 -2.45
N GLY A 361 1.82 8.79 -1.50
CA GLY A 361 1.19 10.03 -1.03
C GLY A 361 0.90 11.01 -2.15
N ARG A 362 1.85 11.16 -3.07
CA ARG A 362 1.72 12.02 -4.26
C ARG A 362 0.65 11.52 -5.22
N GLY A 363 0.51 10.21 -5.42
CA GLY A 363 -0.57 9.65 -6.23
C GLY A 363 -1.97 10.00 -5.70
N PHE A 364 -2.14 10.07 -4.37
CA PHE A 364 -3.38 10.56 -3.76
C PHE A 364 -3.53 12.08 -3.91
N GLU A 365 -2.46 12.86 -3.77
CA GLU A 365 -2.47 14.32 -3.94
C GLU A 365 -2.78 14.72 -5.39
N ALA A 366 -2.17 14.05 -6.35
CA ALA A 366 -2.39 14.28 -7.78
C ALA A 366 -3.78 13.86 -8.26
N GLY A 367 -4.43 12.93 -7.55
CA GLY A 367 -5.75 12.41 -7.93
C GLY A 367 -5.67 11.20 -8.85
N ASP A 368 -4.55 10.47 -8.86
CA ASP A 368 -4.44 9.19 -9.55
C ASP A 368 -5.13 8.07 -8.76
N LEU A 369 -5.06 8.21 -7.43
CA LEU A 369 -5.62 7.27 -6.47
C LEU A 369 -6.62 7.95 -5.53
N ALA A 370 -7.58 7.17 -5.06
CA ALA A 370 -8.50 7.54 -3.99
C ALA A 370 -8.66 6.38 -3.01
N VAL A 371 -9.34 6.64 -1.89
CA VAL A 371 -9.80 5.61 -0.96
C VAL A 371 -11.29 5.78 -0.77
N TYR A 372 -12.02 4.67 -0.85
CA TYR A 372 -13.44 4.67 -0.60
C TYR A 372 -13.83 3.66 0.48
N GLN A 373 -14.81 4.06 1.28
CA GLN A 373 -15.59 3.17 2.12
C GLN A 373 -16.94 2.90 1.45
N VAL A 374 -17.15 1.66 1.02
CA VAL A 374 -18.42 1.18 0.45
C VAL A 374 -19.12 0.35 1.51
N ARG A 375 -20.27 0.83 2.02
CA ARG A 375 -21.14 0.07 2.88
C ARG A 375 -22.23 -0.60 2.04
N ALA A 376 -22.27 -1.92 2.09
CA ALA A 376 -23.27 -2.72 1.40
C ALA A 376 -24.01 -3.64 2.40
N ARG A 377 -25.19 -4.12 2.03
CA ARG A 377 -26.02 -5.01 2.85
C ARG A 377 -26.47 -6.21 2.02
N ARG A 378 -26.43 -7.39 2.62
CA ARG A 378 -27.16 -8.54 2.08
C ARG A 378 -28.65 -8.35 2.35
N PRO A 379 -29.54 -8.36 1.32
CA PRO A 379 -30.99 -8.31 1.52
C PRO A 379 -31.49 -9.43 2.45
N SER A 380 -32.65 -9.18 3.09
CA SER A 380 -33.31 -10.15 3.99
C SER A 380 -33.94 -11.28 3.23
#